data_22ca0a18448727cea023461f8b758519
#
_entry.id   22ca0a18448727cea023461f8b758519
#
_cell.length_a   1.000
_cell.length_b   1.000
_cell.length_c   1.000
_cell.angle_alpha   90.00
_cell.angle_beta   90.00
_cell.angle_gamma   90.00
#
_symmetry.space_group_name_H-M   'P 1'
#
loop_
_entity.id
_entity.type
_entity.pdbx_description
1 polymer ?
#
loop_
_entity_poly.entity_id
_entity_poly.type
_entity_poly.pdbx_seq_one_letter_code
_entity_poly.pdbx_strand_id
1 'polypeptide(L)'
;MKKFNISLALTLVALMVCAFGVVAYAAPAANELVIADFDTGDKPNNIGGDFGAWDKDPNDETQGTQMSFDTDDSRGDASGYSCRLDYDVDSPNPAYNGFWMKLNGEDATAYNTLTFYVKGDAKLGYTKRFKIELKDMTNKPSAYIVSGVTDKWQKISIPFEKFRRIENWNSLNELVFVFDDINSSPKTGGILLDQITFAKE
;
A
#
# COMPACT_ATOMS: atom_id res chain seq x y z
N MET A 1 18.65 84.33 -32.27
CA MET A 1 18.80 83.53 -31.06
C MET A 1 17.66 82.54 -31.06
N LYS A 2 17.91 81.22 -31.41
CA LYS A 2 16.92 80.16 -31.48
C LYS A 2 17.03 79.38 -30.18
N LYS A 3 15.92 79.27 -29.41
CA LYS A 3 15.84 78.45 -28.22
C LYS A 3 15.50 77.01 -28.63
N PHE A 4 16.35 76.01 -28.22
CA PHE A 4 16.11 74.62 -28.38
C PHE A 4 15.32 74.13 -27.16
N ASN A 5 14.14 73.53 -27.40
CA ASN A 5 13.36 72.86 -26.41
C ASN A 5 13.71 71.35 -26.46
N ILE A 6 14.28 70.82 -25.42
CA ILE A 6 14.54 69.41 -25.25
C ILE A 6 13.30 68.78 -24.55
N SER A 7 12.56 68.00 -25.32
CA SER A 7 11.45 67.23 -24.78
C SER A 7 12.00 65.91 -24.19
N LEU A 8 11.82 65.73 -22.89
CA LEU A 8 12.24 64.56 -22.16
C LEU A 8 11.12 63.48 -22.27
N ALA A 9 11.33 62.47 -23.10
CA ALA A 9 10.44 61.29 -23.19
C ALA A 9 10.71 60.33 -22.05
N LEU A 10 9.79 60.21 -21.13
CA LEU A 10 9.81 59.25 -20.02
C LEU A 10 9.32 57.91 -20.54
N THR A 11 10.23 56.94 -20.73
CA THR A 11 9.89 55.57 -21.12
C THR A 11 9.56 54.77 -19.86
N LEU A 12 8.27 54.45 -19.69
CA LEU A 12 7.78 53.63 -18.58
C LEU A 12 8.05 52.14 -18.93
N VAL A 13 9.04 51.54 -18.30
CA VAL A 13 9.28 50.09 -18.38
C VAL A 13 8.36 49.41 -17.37
N ALA A 14 7.30 48.78 -17.84
CA ALA A 14 6.43 47.91 -17.03
C ALA A 14 7.13 46.60 -16.74
N LEU A 15 7.57 46.41 -15.51
CA LEU A 15 8.11 45.14 -15.02
C LEU A 15 6.93 44.17 -14.79
N MET A 16 6.75 43.21 -15.70
CA MET A 16 5.76 42.15 -15.57
C MET A 16 6.34 41.09 -14.64
N VAL A 17 5.97 41.11 -13.34
CA VAL A 17 6.33 40.07 -12.37
C VAL A 17 5.42 38.89 -12.62
N CYS A 18 5.94 37.87 -13.31
CA CYS A 18 5.31 36.56 -13.39
C CYS A 18 5.39 35.91 -12.00
N ALA A 19 4.30 35.93 -11.25
CA ALA A 19 4.15 35.13 -10.04
C ALA A 19 4.03 33.66 -10.45
N PHE A 20 5.15 32.91 -10.42
CA PHE A 20 5.09 31.47 -10.45
C PHE A 20 4.48 30.99 -9.12
N GLY A 21 3.22 30.55 -9.17
CA GLY A 21 2.59 29.88 -8.06
C GLY A 21 3.37 28.61 -7.77
N VAL A 22 4.11 28.60 -6.66
CA VAL A 22 4.67 27.38 -6.10
C VAL A 22 3.50 26.57 -5.59
N VAL A 23 3.11 25.51 -6.31
CA VAL A 23 2.22 24.49 -5.78
C VAL A 23 3.02 23.81 -4.68
N ALA A 24 2.76 24.20 -3.44
CA ALA A 24 3.27 23.49 -2.29
C ALA A 24 2.57 22.15 -2.26
N TYR A 25 3.26 21.09 -2.69
CA TYR A 25 2.89 19.73 -2.34
C TYR A 25 2.91 19.66 -0.81
N ALA A 26 1.74 19.40 -0.20
CA ALA A 26 1.68 19.13 1.22
C ALA A 26 2.60 17.92 1.45
N ALA A 27 3.67 18.12 2.24
CA ALA A 27 4.47 17.01 2.72
C ALA A 27 3.51 16.05 3.45
N PRO A 28 3.64 14.73 3.27
CA PRO A 28 2.82 13.77 4.01
C PRO A 28 2.88 14.15 5.49
N ALA A 29 1.74 14.04 6.15
CA ALA A 29 1.66 14.36 7.58
C ALA A 29 2.78 13.59 8.28
N ALA A 30 3.55 14.25 9.15
CA ALA A 30 4.75 13.70 9.79
C ALA A 30 4.51 12.40 10.61
N ASN A 31 3.29 11.89 10.60
CA ASN A 31 2.80 10.74 11.35
C ASN A 31 2.49 9.51 10.48
N GLU A 32 2.69 9.55 9.17
CA GLU A 32 2.35 8.44 8.27
C GLU A 32 3.42 8.26 7.20
N LEU A 33 3.73 7.00 6.88
CA LEU A 33 4.53 6.57 5.73
C LEU A 33 3.68 5.65 4.87
N VAL A 34 3.31 6.10 3.67
CA VAL A 34 2.61 5.26 2.71
C VAL A 34 3.60 4.25 2.12
N ILE A 35 3.32 2.97 2.34
CA ILE A 35 4.10 1.85 1.79
C ILE A 35 3.61 1.50 0.38
N ALA A 36 2.28 1.43 0.20
CA ALA A 36 1.66 1.18 -1.10
C ALA A 36 0.23 1.74 -1.13
N ASP A 37 -0.04 2.63 -2.07
CA ASP A 37 -1.38 3.12 -2.40
C ASP A 37 -1.94 2.47 -3.68
N PHE A 38 -1.10 1.76 -4.41
CA PHE A 38 -1.41 1.08 -5.69
C PHE A 38 -1.92 1.99 -6.80
N ASP A 39 -2.01 3.29 -6.61
CA ASP A 39 -2.64 4.26 -7.53
C ASP A 39 -2.04 4.28 -8.93
N THR A 40 -0.78 3.90 -9.09
CA THR A 40 -0.12 3.82 -10.41
C THR A 40 -0.55 2.60 -11.23
N GLY A 41 -1.13 1.57 -10.61
CA GLY A 41 -1.41 0.29 -11.27
C GLY A 41 -0.17 -0.47 -11.72
N ASP A 42 0.99 -0.19 -11.14
CA ASP A 42 2.28 -0.78 -11.49
C ASP A 42 3.22 -0.83 -10.28
N LYS A 43 4.38 -1.47 -10.48
CA LYS A 43 5.50 -1.54 -9.54
C LYS A 43 6.50 -0.40 -9.78
N PRO A 44 7.29 -0.04 -8.78
CA PRO A 44 7.35 -0.55 -7.41
C PRO A 44 6.27 0.05 -6.48
N ASN A 45 6.26 -0.35 -5.20
CA ASN A 45 5.49 0.32 -4.16
C ASN A 45 6.06 1.74 -3.87
N ASN A 46 5.38 2.53 -3.04
CA ASN A 46 5.73 3.94 -2.78
C ASN A 46 7.10 4.14 -2.12
N ILE A 47 7.70 3.08 -1.54
CA ILE A 47 9.07 3.09 -0.98
C ILE A 47 10.09 2.35 -1.86
N GLY A 48 9.75 2.11 -3.13
CA GLY A 48 10.63 1.49 -4.12
C GLY A 48 10.79 -0.03 -3.99
N GLY A 49 9.96 -0.70 -3.19
CA GLY A 49 10.00 -2.15 -3.00
C GLY A 49 9.20 -2.90 -4.07
N ASP A 50 9.71 -4.06 -4.49
CA ASP A 50 8.97 -4.98 -5.36
C ASP A 50 7.87 -5.71 -4.56
N PHE A 51 6.85 -6.21 -5.25
CA PHE A 51 5.76 -6.98 -4.65
C PHE A 51 5.14 -7.94 -5.65
N GLY A 52 4.39 -8.94 -5.17
CA GLY A 52 3.71 -9.87 -6.06
C GLY A 52 3.00 -11.00 -5.33
N ALA A 53 2.28 -11.81 -6.10
CA ALA A 53 1.71 -13.05 -5.59
C ALA A 53 2.79 -14.12 -5.40
N TRP A 54 2.51 -15.08 -4.54
CA TRP A 54 3.36 -16.24 -4.30
C TRP A 54 2.53 -17.46 -3.92
N ASP A 55 3.03 -18.64 -4.25
CA ASP A 55 2.44 -19.91 -3.93
C ASP A 55 3.46 -20.79 -3.21
N LYS A 56 2.98 -21.62 -2.29
CA LYS A 56 3.82 -22.60 -1.56
C LYS A 56 4.55 -23.54 -2.52
N ASP A 57 3.83 -24.03 -3.51
CA ASP A 57 4.34 -24.90 -4.55
C ASP A 57 3.83 -24.45 -5.91
N PRO A 58 4.67 -23.77 -6.69
CA PRO A 58 4.29 -23.29 -8.03
C PRO A 58 3.93 -24.42 -9.02
N ASN A 59 4.22 -25.68 -8.71
CA ASN A 59 3.84 -26.81 -9.54
C ASN A 59 2.50 -27.46 -9.12
N ASP A 60 1.91 -27.01 -8.01
CA ASP A 60 0.61 -27.47 -7.56
C ASP A 60 -0.49 -26.53 -8.11
N GLU A 61 -1.01 -26.86 -9.28
CA GLU A 61 -2.07 -26.08 -9.95
C GLU A 61 -3.42 -26.10 -9.18
N THR A 62 -3.53 -26.83 -8.08
CA THR A 62 -4.76 -26.87 -7.25
C THR A 62 -4.79 -25.80 -6.17
N GLN A 63 -3.80 -24.93 -6.11
CA GLN A 63 -3.75 -23.79 -5.19
C GLN A 63 -2.98 -22.63 -5.80
N GLY A 64 -3.22 -21.43 -5.32
CA GLY A 64 -2.47 -20.26 -5.77
C GLY A 64 -3.11 -18.93 -5.41
N THR A 65 -2.35 -17.85 -5.59
CA THR A 65 -2.86 -16.49 -5.53
C THR A 65 -2.54 -15.76 -6.83
N GLN A 66 -3.53 -15.09 -7.39
CA GLN A 66 -3.35 -14.16 -8.50
C GLN A 66 -3.50 -12.73 -8.01
N MET A 67 -2.58 -11.87 -8.46
CA MET A 67 -2.62 -10.43 -8.17
C MET A 67 -2.94 -9.66 -9.44
N SER A 68 -3.83 -8.69 -9.31
CA SER A 68 -4.14 -7.72 -10.38
C SER A 68 -4.43 -6.35 -9.78
N PHE A 69 -4.50 -5.33 -10.64
CA PHE A 69 -4.94 -3.99 -10.24
C PHE A 69 -6.38 -3.79 -10.69
N ASP A 70 -7.23 -3.31 -9.78
CA ASP A 70 -8.65 -3.10 -10.00
C ASP A 70 -8.98 -1.60 -9.99
N THR A 71 -9.60 -1.12 -11.09
CA THR A 71 -10.04 0.28 -11.23
C THR A 71 -11.50 0.49 -10.87
N ASP A 72 -12.29 -0.57 -10.95
CA ASP A 72 -13.75 -0.48 -10.75
C ASP A 72 -14.10 -0.44 -9.26
N ASP A 73 -13.18 -0.85 -8.42
CA ASP A 73 -13.34 -0.97 -6.99
C ASP A 73 -12.14 -0.39 -6.22
N SER A 74 -11.70 0.80 -6.61
CA SER A 74 -10.78 1.58 -5.81
C SER A 74 -11.50 2.14 -4.57
N ARG A 75 -10.77 2.43 -3.51
CA ARG A 75 -11.33 3.03 -2.30
C ARG A 75 -11.90 4.42 -2.60
N GLY A 76 -13.20 4.57 -2.59
CA GLY A 76 -14.14 5.53 -3.16
C GLY A 76 -13.84 7.03 -3.18
N ASP A 77 -12.75 7.52 -2.65
CA ASP A 77 -12.28 8.91 -2.68
C ASP A 77 -10.91 9.06 -3.39
N ALA A 78 -10.30 7.95 -3.79
CA ALA A 78 -9.05 7.90 -4.51
C ALA A 78 -9.31 7.62 -6.00
N SER A 79 -8.69 8.42 -6.84
CA SER A 79 -8.52 8.11 -8.25
C SER A 79 -7.31 7.19 -8.35
N GLY A 80 -7.48 5.94 -8.74
CA GLY A 80 -6.37 5.02 -8.87
C GLY A 80 -6.82 3.58 -8.89
N TYR A 81 -5.91 2.70 -8.53
CA TYR A 81 -6.17 1.27 -8.48
C TYR A 81 -6.17 0.78 -7.03
N SER A 82 -6.89 -0.31 -6.77
CA SER A 82 -6.66 -1.17 -5.62
C SER A 82 -5.90 -2.43 -6.05
N CYS A 83 -5.22 -3.09 -5.12
CA CYS A 83 -4.59 -4.38 -5.34
C CYS A 83 -5.62 -5.48 -5.08
N ARG A 84 -6.00 -6.22 -6.13
CA ARG A 84 -6.88 -7.37 -6.06
C ARG A 84 -6.05 -8.63 -5.88
N LEU A 85 -6.46 -9.47 -4.93
CA LEU A 85 -5.87 -10.78 -4.65
C LEU A 85 -6.97 -11.84 -4.74
N ASP A 86 -6.94 -12.66 -5.81
CA ASP A 86 -7.79 -13.82 -5.96
C ASP A 86 -6.99 -15.04 -5.46
N TYR A 87 -7.48 -15.69 -4.41
CA TYR A 87 -6.78 -16.79 -3.73
C TYR A 87 -7.55 -18.10 -3.87
N ASP A 88 -6.78 -19.19 -3.91
CA ASP A 88 -7.27 -20.57 -3.83
C ASP A 88 -6.39 -21.38 -2.88
N VAL A 89 -6.97 -21.87 -1.80
CA VAL A 89 -6.36 -22.81 -0.84
C VAL A 89 -7.22 -24.08 -0.69
N ASP A 90 -8.13 -24.36 -1.65
CA ASP A 90 -8.92 -25.57 -1.71
C ASP A 90 -8.17 -26.68 -2.47
N SER A 91 -7.13 -27.18 -1.86
CA SER A 91 -6.26 -28.21 -2.40
C SER A 91 -6.34 -29.51 -1.59
N PRO A 92 -6.13 -30.69 -2.21
CA PRO A 92 -5.92 -31.94 -1.48
C PRO A 92 -4.60 -31.96 -0.68
N ASN A 93 -3.69 -31.04 -0.99
CA ASN A 93 -2.43 -30.85 -0.30
C ASN A 93 -2.53 -29.73 0.74
N PRO A 94 -1.64 -29.65 1.75
CA PRO A 94 -1.57 -28.48 2.62
C PRO A 94 -1.32 -27.22 1.80
N ALA A 95 -2.28 -26.29 1.80
CA ALA A 95 -2.28 -25.12 0.94
C ALA A 95 -2.04 -23.84 1.73
N TYR A 96 -1.11 -23.01 1.24
CA TYR A 96 -0.96 -21.63 1.64
C TYR A 96 -0.26 -20.83 0.53
N ASN A 97 -0.76 -19.66 0.29
CA ASN A 97 -0.31 -18.75 -0.76
C ASN A 97 -0.63 -17.31 -0.38
N GLY A 98 -0.36 -16.35 -1.23
CA GLY A 98 -0.71 -14.97 -0.92
C GLY A 98 0.07 -13.92 -1.68
N PHE A 99 0.34 -12.82 -1.00
CA PHE A 99 0.96 -11.62 -1.55
C PHE A 99 2.12 -11.18 -0.67
N TRP A 100 3.25 -10.87 -1.26
CA TRP A 100 4.42 -10.35 -0.57
C TRP A 100 4.78 -8.94 -1.07
N MET A 101 5.40 -8.14 -0.20
CA MET A 101 5.85 -6.80 -0.50
C MET A 101 7.17 -6.52 0.20
N LYS A 102 8.19 -6.09 -0.54
CA LYS A 102 9.49 -5.69 0.01
C LYS A 102 9.39 -4.32 0.67
N LEU A 103 10.03 -4.22 1.84
CA LEU A 103 10.14 -2.99 2.61
C LEU A 103 11.57 -2.40 2.56
N ASN A 104 12.50 -3.06 1.87
CA ASN A 104 13.85 -2.58 1.54
C ASN A 104 14.69 -2.13 2.75
N GLY A 105 14.47 -2.69 3.92
CA GLY A 105 15.16 -2.26 5.14
C GLY A 105 14.58 -0.98 5.75
N GLU A 106 13.30 -0.71 5.52
CA GLU A 106 12.61 0.51 5.99
C GLU A 106 12.73 0.69 7.51
N ASP A 107 13.06 1.91 7.93
CA ASP A 107 13.08 2.31 9.34
C ASP A 107 11.67 2.75 9.79
N ALA A 108 11.00 1.86 10.50
CA ALA A 108 9.66 2.09 11.04
C ALA A 108 9.65 2.62 12.49
N THR A 109 10.78 3.00 13.06
CA THR A 109 10.89 3.40 14.50
C THR A 109 10.10 4.67 14.83
N ALA A 110 9.78 5.51 13.83
CA ALA A 110 8.95 6.70 14.01
C ALA A 110 7.45 6.39 14.16
N TYR A 111 7.03 5.16 13.85
CA TYR A 111 5.64 4.70 13.79
C TYR A 111 5.36 3.66 14.86
N ASN A 112 4.08 3.32 15.05
CA ASN A 112 3.67 2.32 16.04
C ASN A 112 2.52 1.41 15.56
N THR A 113 2.02 1.61 14.33
CA THR A 113 0.85 0.91 13.80
C THR A 113 1.02 0.64 12.31
N LEU A 114 0.73 -0.59 11.88
CA LEU A 114 0.48 -0.93 10.47
C LEU A 114 -1.01 -0.72 10.19
N THR A 115 -1.32 0.09 9.20
CA THR A 115 -2.69 0.28 8.73
C THR A 115 -2.82 -0.08 7.25
N PHE A 116 -4.00 -0.53 6.86
CA PHE A 116 -4.36 -0.74 5.46
C PHE A 116 -5.87 -0.79 5.32
N TYR A 117 -6.35 -0.58 4.11
CA TYR A 117 -7.75 -0.83 3.79
C TYR A 117 -7.91 -2.19 3.13
N VAL A 118 -9.02 -2.87 3.47
CA VAL A 118 -9.38 -4.16 2.89
C VAL A 118 -10.88 -4.22 2.60
N LYS A 119 -11.23 -4.92 1.54
CA LYS A 119 -12.59 -5.23 1.14
C LYS A 119 -12.66 -6.65 0.59
N GLY A 120 -13.69 -7.41 0.96
CA GLY A 120 -13.98 -8.72 0.38
C GLY A 120 -14.76 -8.59 -0.94
N ASP A 121 -14.46 -9.43 -1.91
CA ASP A 121 -15.22 -9.51 -3.15
C ASP A 121 -16.52 -10.30 -2.94
N ALA A 122 -17.64 -9.60 -2.85
CA ALA A 122 -18.94 -10.23 -2.64
C ALA A 122 -19.40 -11.12 -3.81
N LYS A 123 -18.88 -10.91 -5.03
CA LYS A 123 -19.25 -11.68 -6.22
C LYS A 123 -18.52 -13.01 -6.28
N LEU A 124 -17.22 -12.99 -6.00
CA LEU A 124 -16.38 -14.18 -6.02
C LEU A 124 -16.46 -14.97 -4.69
N GLY A 125 -16.90 -14.32 -3.63
CA GLY A 125 -16.75 -14.79 -2.26
C GLY A 125 -15.43 -14.33 -1.65
N TYR A 126 -15.32 -14.31 -0.31
CA TYR A 126 -14.12 -13.85 0.38
C TYR A 126 -13.99 -14.46 1.75
N THR A 127 -12.75 -14.67 2.19
CA THR A 127 -12.48 -15.06 3.57
C THR A 127 -12.67 -13.90 4.54
N LYS A 128 -13.24 -14.19 5.71
CA LYS A 128 -13.32 -13.21 6.81
C LYS A 128 -12.04 -13.17 7.65
N ARG A 129 -11.07 -14.06 7.36
CA ARG A 129 -9.82 -14.17 8.11
C ARG A 129 -8.67 -14.49 7.19
N PHE A 130 -7.55 -13.82 7.40
CA PHE A 130 -6.27 -14.14 6.78
C PHE A 130 -5.13 -13.74 7.71
N LYS A 131 -3.93 -14.19 7.42
CA LYS A 131 -2.74 -13.90 8.22
C LYS A 131 -1.91 -12.80 7.57
N ILE A 132 -1.35 -11.91 8.38
CA ILE A 132 -0.30 -10.99 8.00
C ILE A 132 0.99 -11.42 8.68
N GLU A 133 2.09 -11.40 7.94
CA GLU A 133 3.43 -11.61 8.46
C GLU A 133 4.29 -10.38 8.17
N LEU A 134 4.91 -9.84 9.21
CA LEU A 134 5.95 -8.83 9.11
C LEU A 134 7.30 -9.46 9.43
N LYS A 135 8.33 -9.11 8.65
CA LYS A 135 9.68 -9.61 8.81
C LYS A 135 10.66 -8.45 8.86
N ASP A 136 11.60 -8.50 9.77
CA ASP A 136 12.82 -7.67 9.73
C ASP A 136 13.92 -8.38 8.93
N MET A 137 15.14 -7.84 8.94
CA MET A 137 16.28 -8.43 8.23
C MET A 137 16.72 -9.80 8.76
N THR A 138 16.21 -10.26 9.89
CA THR A 138 16.41 -11.66 10.36
C THR A 138 15.56 -12.66 9.58
N ASN A 139 14.59 -12.19 8.79
CA ASN A 139 13.63 -12.98 8.00
C ASN A 139 12.73 -13.92 8.83
N LYS A 140 12.67 -13.75 10.14
CA LYS A 140 11.75 -14.50 10.99
C LYS A 140 10.37 -13.87 10.91
N PRO A 141 9.32 -14.62 10.49
CA PRO A 141 7.99 -14.05 10.39
C PRO A 141 7.41 -13.76 11.79
N SER A 142 6.87 -12.57 11.98
CA SER A 142 6.00 -12.22 13.08
C SER A 142 4.57 -12.11 12.55
N ALA A 143 3.70 -13.02 12.99
CA ALA A 143 2.38 -13.19 12.41
C ALA A 143 1.27 -12.54 13.25
N TYR A 144 0.25 -12.03 12.56
CA TYR A 144 -1.00 -11.54 13.13
C TYR A 144 -2.19 -12.04 12.28
N ILE A 145 -3.28 -12.46 12.93
CA ILE A 145 -4.52 -12.87 12.25
C ILE A 145 -5.47 -11.69 12.16
N VAL A 146 -5.73 -11.24 10.95
CA VAL A 146 -6.82 -10.30 10.64
C VAL A 146 -8.13 -11.08 10.66
N SER A 147 -9.18 -10.47 11.21
CA SER A 147 -10.51 -11.08 11.28
C SER A 147 -11.60 -10.03 11.06
N GLY A 148 -12.76 -10.46 10.58
CA GLY A 148 -13.91 -9.58 10.42
C GLY A 148 -13.93 -8.81 9.10
N VAL A 149 -13.25 -9.31 8.06
CA VAL A 149 -13.35 -8.74 6.71
C VAL A 149 -14.80 -8.76 6.24
N THR A 150 -15.23 -7.66 5.62
CA THR A 150 -16.57 -7.47 5.06
C THR A 150 -16.50 -7.14 3.57
N ASP A 151 -17.64 -7.09 2.91
CA ASP A 151 -17.80 -6.67 1.51
C ASP A 151 -17.75 -5.13 1.31
N LYS A 152 -17.35 -4.41 2.35
CA LYS A 152 -17.17 -2.95 2.30
C LYS A 152 -15.73 -2.60 2.64
N TRP A 153 -15.24 -1.51 2.08
CA TRP A 153 -13.95 -0.95 2.46
C TRP A 153 -13.90 -0.65 3.96
N GLN A 154 -12.91 -1.19 4.64
CA GLN A 154 -12.67 -0.98 6.05
C GLN A 154 -11.19 -0.79 6.33
N LYS A 155 -10.87 0.14 7.22
CA LYS A 155 -9.49 0.33 7.72
C LYS A 155 -9.21 -0.74 8.78
N ILE A 156 -8.08 -1.41 8.64
CA ILE A 156 -7.49 -2.29 9.64
C ILE A 156 -6.30 -1.55 10.25
N SER A 157 -6.23 -1.50 11.58
CA SER A 157 -5.09 -0.95 12.33
C SER A 157 -4.53 -2.04 13.23
N ILE A 158 -3.23 -2.33 13.09
CA ILE A 158 -2.52 -3.36 13.85
C ILE A 158 -1.35 -2.69 14.58
N PRO A 159 -1.44 -2.50 15.91
CA PRO A 159 -0.32 -1.99 16.69
C PRO A 159 0.93 -2.85 16.53
N PHE A 160 2.08 -2.23 16.41
CA PHE A 160 3.37 -2.92 16.22
C PHE A 160 3.67 -3.91 17.34
N GLU A 161 3.21 -3.68 18.56
CA GLU A 161 3.32 -4.61 19.70
C GLU A 161 2.70 -6.00 19.46
N LYS A 162 1.80 -6.13 18.46
CA LYS A 162 1.23 -7.42 18.07
C LYS A 162 2.22 -8.28 17.30
N PHE A 163 3.22 -7.66 16.67
CA PHE A 163 4.30 -8.33 15.94
C PHE A 163 5.48 -8.67 16.87
N ARG A 164 5.27 -9.62 17.78
CA ARG A 164 6.16 -9.93 18.92
C ARG A 164 7.53 -10.50 18.55
N ARG A 165 7.75 -10.87 17.28
CA ARG A 165 9.01 -11.48 16.81
C ARG A 165 9.87 -10.51 16.01
N ILE A 166 9.46 -9.27 15.84
CA ILE A 166 10.28 -8.24 15.23
C ILE A 166 11.31 -7.78 16.27
N GLU A 167 12.58 -7.96 15.94
CA GLU A 167 13.71 -7.57 16.78
C GLU A 167 14.23 -6.17 16.40
N ASN A 168 14.12 -5.81 15.10
CA ASN A 168 14.67 -4.58 14.55
C ASN A 168 13.62 -3.78 13.74
N TRP A 169 12.97 -2.84 14.40
CA TRP A 169 12.02 -1.93 13.75
C TRP A 169 12.69 -0.89 12.83
N ASN A 170 14.00 -0.70 12.95
CA ASN A 170 14.79 0.18 12.08
C ASN A 170 15.21 -0.47 10.76
N SER A 171 14.78 -1.69 10.48
CA SER A 171 15.21 -2.43 9.30
C SER A 171 14.20 -3.53 8.94
N LEU A 172 13.01 -3.11 8.50
CA LEU A 172 11.97 -4.04 8.05
C LEU A 172 12.24 -4.52 6.62
N ASN A 173 12.08 -5.82 6.40
CA ASN A 173 12.40 -6.46 5.14
C ASN A 173 11.18 -6.73 4.26
N GLU A 174 10.12 -7.31 4.85
CA GLU A 174 9.00 -7.82 4.04
C GLU A 174 7.68 -7.81 4.83
N LEU A 175 6.60 -7.44 4.15
CA LEU A 175 5.22 -7.59 4.58
C LEU A 175 4.55 -8.65 3.71
N VAL A 176 3.85 -9.62 4.32
CA VAL A 176 3.19 -10.71 3.60
C VAL A 176 1.75 -10.85 4.05
N PHE A 177 0.85 -10.97 3.07
CA PHE A 177 -0.54 -11.37 3.26
C PHE A 177 -0.65 -12.85 2.90
N VAL A 178 -1.19 -13.66 3.81
CA VAL A 178 -1.18 -15.12 3.67
C VAL A 178 -2.60 -15.66 3.78
N PHE A 179 -3.02 -16.39 2.77
CA PHE A 179 -4.18 -17.25 2.81
C PHE A 179 -3.72 -18.68 3.08
N ASP A 180 -4.40 -19.38 3.95
CA ASP A 180 -4.09 -20.77 4.28
C ASP A 180 -5.38 -21.59 4.49
N ASP A 181 -5.28 -22.90 4.35
CA ASP A 181 -6.40 -23.83 4.43
C ASP A 181 -7.03 -23.94 5.83
N ILE A 182 -6.38 -23.37 6.86
CA ILE A 182 -6.84 -23.33 8.25
C ILE A 182 -7.68 -22.09 8.55
N ASN A 183 -7.23 -20.94 8.06
CA ASN A 183 -7.81 -19.63 8.39
C ASN A 183 -8.80 -19.13 7.35
N SER A 184 -8.63 -19.50 6.07
CA SER A 184 -9.48 -19.00 4.99
C SER A 184 -10.78 -19.79 4.87
N SER A 185 -11.91 -19.06 4.92
CA SER A 185 -13.24 -19.63 4.70
C SER A 185 -14.15 -18.56 4.07
N PRO A 186 -14.65 -18.75 2.83
CA PRO A 186 -14.37 -19.90 1.94
C PRO A 186 -12.89 -20.04 1.60
N LYS A 187 -12.49 -21.22 1.11
CA LYS A 187 -11.09 -21.52 0.74
C LYS A 187 -10.68 -20.92 -0.60
N THR A 188 -11.64 -20.51 -1.42
CA THR A 188 -11.45 -19.78 -2.67
C THR A 188 -12.17 -18.44 -2.59
N GLY A 189 -11.62 -17.39 -3.18
CA GLY A 189 -12.27 -16.09 -3.17
C GLY A 189 -11.31 -14.95 -3.49
N GLY A 190 -11.79 -13.72 -3.29
CA GLY A 190 -11.03 -12.50 -3.57
C GLY A 190 -11.11 -11.47 -2.44
N ILE A 191 -10.02 -10.74 -2.24
CA ILE A 191 -10.00 -9.51 -1.45
C ILE A 191 -9.33 -8.39 -2.25
N LEU A 192 -9.66 -7.16 -1.91
CA LEU A 192 -9.00 -5.97 -2.41
C LEU A 192 -8.26 -5.30 -1.26
N LEU A 193 -7.06 -4.80 -1.54
CA LEU A 193 -6.21 -4.07 -0.60
C LEU A 193 -5.93 -2.67 -1.14
N ASP A 194 -5.81 -1.70 -0.23
CA ASP A 194 -5.46 -0.34 -0.59
C ASP A 194 -4.78 0.37 0.60
N GLN A 195 -4.01 1.42 0.30
CA GLN A 195 -3.44 2.36 1.27
C GLN A 195 -2.73 1.66 2.45
N ILE A 196 -1.74 0.83 2.15
CA ILE A 196 -0.88 0.21 3.18
C ILE A 196 0.07 1.27 3.72
N THR A 197 0.06 1.49 5.06
CA THR A 197 0.73 2.63 5.68
C THR A 197 1.32 2.22 7.03
N PHE A 198 2.49 2.73 7.38
CA PHE A 198 2.93 2.80 8.76
C PHE A 198 2.48 4.14 9.35
N ALA A 199 1.81 4.11 10.49
CA ALA A 199 1.24 5.28 11.12
C ALA A 199 1.68 5.41 12.60
N LYS A 200 1.59 6.62 13.11
CA LYS A 200 1.72 6.92 14.55
C LYS A 200 0.32 7.25 15.07
N GLU A 201 -0.39 6.24 15.56
CA GLU A 201 -1.73 6.36 16.17
C GLU A 201 -1.68 6.41 17.70
#